data_99379969599b7bda1ddbea16a6897036
#
_entry.id   99379969599b7bda1ddbea16a6897036
#
_cell.length_a   1.000
_cell.length_b   1.000
_cell.length_c   1.000
_cell.angle_alpha   90.00
_cell.angle_beta   90.00
_cell.angle_gamma   90.00
#
_symmetry.space_group_name_H-M   'P 1'
#
loop_
_entity.id
_entity.type
_entity.pdbx_description
1 polymer ?
#
loop_
_entity_poly.entity_id
_entity_poly.type
_entity_poly.pdbx_seq_one_letter_code
_entity_poly.pdbx_strand_id
1 'polypeptide(L)'
;MPTSLTRRHGAIAAALLCLVLVAGLVGCAGPGTGAGEGSGAAGAANSGDTANSTNAAATGDSAPTGHVSAELPPTDPEVLVDDPQPKLPVTVDWDGAEVEVASVDRILTLDRAGALSRMVWALGLGDRLVGRDTATDFPGAADLPQVTPGGHTINAESILKLRPDVVLTDGSIGPSRVLDTLTDAGIPVVRIPDERTPDTIADFATQVATTVGLGEQGEKAGAAIVGKLDAATRDAQTRADGRRMMVLYLRGTTVAMIAGPESGASSLIERLGGVDAAEGLGMDGAFTPLTPEALVKAAPDTVIVMTHGLDSIGGPAGLGSLPGMAQTPAGANASVLDVPDSQLLSFGPDTPRVLAAMADALYGKAAA
;
A
#
# COMPACT_ATOMS: atom_id res chain seq x y z
N MET A 1 -12.58 -21.26 51.89
CA MET A 1 -13.51 -20.11 52.02
C MET A 1 -13.49 -19.39 50.72
N PRO A 2 -14.58 -19.39 49.94
CA PRO A 2 -14.65 -18.72 48.66
C PRO A 2 -15.29 -17.34 48.82
N THR A 3 -14.74 -16.34 48.15
CA THR A 3 -15.37 -15.01 48.01
C THR A 3 -15.78 -14.81 46.57
N SER A 4 -17.09 -14.79 46.43
CA SER A 4 -17.83 -14.45 45.19
C SER A 4 -17.67 -12.98 44.82
N LEU A 5 -17.42 -12.67 43.52
CA LEU A 5 -17.64 -11.34 42.97
C LEU A 5 -18.70 -11.39 41.86
N THR A 6 -19.70 -10.63 42.10
CA THR A 6 -20.96 -10.44 41.39
C THR A 6 -20.79 -9.82 40.01
N ARG A 7 -21.42 -10.47 39.03
CA ARG A 7 -21.76 -9.90 37.71
C ARG A 7 -22.75 -8.73 37.85
N ARG A 8 -22.42 -7.59 37.24
CA ARG A 8 -23.40 -6.52 36.96
C ARG A 8 -23.75 -6.53 35.46
N HIS A 9 -24.99 -6.86 35.19
CA HIS A 9 -25.65 -6.69 33.88
C HIS A 9 -26.14 -5.26 33.80
N GLY A 10 -25.67 -4.52 32.77
CA GLY A 10 -26.24 -3.23 32.38
C GLY A 10 -27.06 -3.39 31.11
N ALA A 11 -28.38 -3.21 31.25
CA ALA A 11 -29.33 -3.18 30.15
C ALA A 11 -29.19 -1.87 29.36
N ILE A 12 -29.14 -1.95 28.02
CA ILE A 12 -29.24 -0.79 27.14
C ILE A 12 -30.60 -0.86 26.42
N ALA A 13 -31.36 0.21 26.64
CA ALA A 13 -32.67 0.43 26.09
C ALA A 13 -32.61 0.88 24.62
N ALA A 14 -33.55 0.37 23.83
CA ALA A 14 -33.82 0.76 22.46
C ALA A 14 -34.53 2.13 22.41
N ALA A 15 -34.22 2.96 21.44
CA ALA A 15 -35.03 4.13 21.08
C ALA A 15 -35.20 4.21 19.56
N LEU A 16 -36.44 4.23 19.19
CA LEU A 16 -37.15 4.25 17.90
C LEU A 16 -36.78 5.43 16.97
N LEU A 17 -36.64 5.11 15.70
CA LEU A 17 -37.43 5.50 14.49
C LEU A 17 -38.08 6.92 14.45
N CYS A 18 -37.67 7.76 13.50
CA CYS A 18 -38.50 8.76 12.85
C CYS A 18 -38.21 8.86 11.36
N LEU A 19 -39.15 8.35 10.58
CA LEU A 19 -39.32 8.43 9.14
C LEU A 19 -39.96 9.77 8.81
N VAL A 20 -39.39 10.60 7.93
CA VAL A 20 -40.09 11.72 7.29
C VAL A 20 -39.93 11.63 5.77
N LEU A 21 -41.02 11.27 5.13
CA LEU A 21 -41.29 11.36 3.70
C LEU A 21 -41.71 12.80 3.37
N VAL A 22 -41.07 13.43 2.37
CA VAL A 22 -41.65 14.57 1.64
C VAL A 22 -41.52 14.31 0.15
N ALA A 23 -42.64 14.18 -0.49
CA ALA A 23 -42.82 14.03 -1.92
C ALA A 23 -43.21 15.38 -2.57
N GLY A 24 -42.80 15.53 -3.86
CA GLY A 24 -43.48 16.40 -4.83
C GLY A 24 -42.74 17.71 -5.12
N LEU A 25 -42.44 18.08 -6.33
CA LEU A 25 -43.31 18.41 -7.44
C LEU A 25 -42.52 18.61 -8.75
N VAL A 26 -43.20 18.18 -9.80
CA VAL A 26 -42.86 18.29 -11.22
C VAL A 26 -42.96 19.74 -11.71
N GLY A 27 -42.08 20.16 -12.64
CA GLY A 27 -42.19 21.37 -13.41
C GLY A 27 -41.53 21.22 -14.78
N CYS A 28 -42.37 21.11 -15.83
CA CYS A 28 -42.01 21.03 -17.24
C CYS A 28 -41.87 22.41 -17.90
N ALA A 29 -41.27 22.38 -19.10
CA ALA A 29 -41.35 23.33 -20.21
C ALA A 29 -40.08 24.15 -20.40
N GLY A 30 -39.48 24.28 -21.57
CA GLY A 30 -39.74 24.01 -22.97
C GLY A 30 -38.71 24.80 -23.80
N PRO A 31 -38.58 24.61 -25.12
CA PRO A 31 -37.33 24.85 -25.84
C PRO A 31 -37.25 26.27 -26.48
N GLY A 32 -36.00 26.73 -26.67
CA GLY A 32 -35.68 27.94 -27.42
C GLY A 32 -34.56 27.70 -28.42
N THR A 33 -34.93 27.65 -29.67
CA THR A 33 -34.09 27.62 -30.85
C THR A 33 -33.44 28.99 -31.13
N GLY A 34 -32.18 28.99 -31.54
CA GLY A 34 -31.54 30.20 -32.06
C GLY A 34 -30.27 29.85 -32.81
N ALA A 35 -30.40 29.73 -34.13
CA ALA A 35 -29.32 29.58 -35.07
C ALA A 35 -28.61 30.92 -35.30
N GLY A 36 -27.29 30.89 -35.52
CA GLY A 36 -26.50 32.02 -35.98
C GLY A 36 -25.21 31.53 -36.60
N GLU A 37 -25.25 31.44 -37.95
CA GLU A 37 -24.10 31.18 -38.80
C GLU A 37 -23.15 32.38 -38.83
N GLY A 38 -21.85 32.11 -38.92
CA GLY A 38 -20.82 33.13 -39.13
C GLY A 38 -19.50 32.51 -39.54
N SER A 39 -19.36 32.43 -40.87
CA SER A 39 -18.19 32.02 -41.66
C SER A 39 -16.95 32.89 -41.41
N GLY A 40 -15.77 32.32 -41.54
CA GLY A 40 -14.53 33.08 -41.68
C GLY A 40 -13.27 32.25 -41.68
N ALA A 41 -12.66 32.13 -42.84
CA ALA A 41 -11.61 31.24 -43.25
C ALA A 41 -10.18 31.56 -42.78
N ALA A 42 -9.37 30.50 -42.83
CA ALA A 42 -7.97 30.37 -43.34
C ALA A 42 -6.82 31.08 -42.62
N GLY A 43 -5.80 30.31 -42.30
CA GLY A 43 -4.44 30.82 -42.21
C GLY A 43 -3.42 29.95 -41.49
N ALA A 44 -2.77 29.10 -42.29
CA ALA A 44 -1.33 28.75 -42.24
C ALA A 44 -0.68 28.12 -41.01
N ALA A 45 -0.10 26.98 -41.32
CA ALA A 45 0.95 26.24 -40.61
C ALA A 45 2.10 27.09 -40.10
N ASN A 46 2.60 26.70 -38.91
CA ASN A 46 4.06 26.71 -38.75
C ASN A 46 4.50 25.58 -37.79
N SER A 47 5.50 24.91 -38.31
CA SER A 47 6.24 23.76 -37.76
C SER A 47 7.12 24.14 -36.58
N GLY A 48 7.26 23.17 -35.64
CA GLY A 48 8.55 22.86 -35.05
C GLY A 48 9.01 23.78 -33.92
N ASP A 49 8.92 23.26 -32.71
CA ASP A 49 10.07 23.46 -31.83
C ASP A 49 10.21 22.28 -30.88
N THR A 50 11.26 21.53 -31.11
CA THR A 50 11.85 20.57 -30.18
C THR A 50 12.36 21.31 -28.96
N ALA A 51 11.60 21.29 -27.87
CA ALA A 51 12.09 21.77 -26.59
C ALA A 51 13.15 20.81 -26.08
N ASN A 52 14.38 21.25 -26.27
CA ASN A 52 15.60 20.75 -25.68
C ASN A 52 15.49 20.78 -24.15
N SER A 53 15.37 19.61 -23.53
CA SER A 53 15.45 19.47 -22.08
C SER A 53 16.91 19.71 -21.65
N THR A 54 17.25 20.94 -21.36
CA THR A 54 18.52 21.28 -20.72
C THR A 54 18.45 20.87 -19.26
N ASN A 55 19.19 19.82 -18.95
CA ASN A 55 19.51 19.38 -17.61
C ASN A 55 20.26 20.53 -16.89
N ALA A 56 19.53 21.32 -16.11
CA ALA A 56 20.13 22.31 -15.23
C ALA A 56 20.56 21.57 -13.95
N ALA A 57 21.86 21.46 -13.76
CA ALA A 57 22.45 21.02 -12.51
C ALA A 57 21.93 21.92 -11.37
N ALA A 58 21.13 21.37 -10.46
CA ALA A 58 20.60 22.06 -9.31
C ALA A 58 21.72 22.30 -8.29
N THR A 59 22.15 23.53 -8.18
CA THR A 59 22.88 24.05 -7.02
C THR A 59 21.88 24.76 -6.12
N GLY A 60 21.58 24.18 -4.96
CA GLY A 60 21.08 24.88 -3.78
C GLY A 60 19.59 25.24 -3.72
N ASP A 61 18.90 24.64 -2.75
CA ASP A 61 17.78 25.24 -1.99
C ASP A 61 16.41 25.41 -2.71
N SER A 62 15.98 24.42 -3.46
CA SER A 62 14.57 24.35 -3.92
C SER A 62 14.09 22.92 -3.85
N ALA A 63 13.03 22.66 -3.04
CA ALA A 63 12.27 21.43 -3.11
C ALA A 63 11.91 21.12 -4.58
N PRO A 64 11.98 19.87 -5.05
CA PRO A 64 11.64 19.56 -6.44
C PRO A 64 10.21 20.05 -6.69
N THR A 65 10.10 20.89 -7.70
CA THR A 65 8.82 21.36 -8.21
C THR A 65 8.32 20.32 -9.21
N GLY A 66 7.07 19.91 -9.05
CA GLY A 66 6.38 19.06 -10.01
C GLY A 66 6.23 17.61 -9.58
N HIS A 67 5.75 16.81 -10.53
CA HIS A 67 5.46 15.41 -10.37
C HIS A 67 6.69 14.55 -10.71
N VAL A 68 6.98 13.58 -9.85
CA VAL A 68 7.97 12.54 -10.10
C VAL A 68 7.38 11.17 -9.76
N SER A 69 7.79 10.12 -10.47
CA SER A 69 7.35 8.75 -10.24
C SER A 69 8.54 7.89 -9.81
N ALA A 70 8.34 7.04 -8.81
CA ALA A 70 9.32 6.00 -8.49
C ALA A 70 9.32 4.95 -9.63
N GLU A 71 10.44 4.85 -10.35
CA GLU A 71 10.58 3.89 -11.44
C GLU A 71 10.80 2.48 -10.89
N LEU A 72 9.72 1.72 -10.81
CA LEU A 72 9.69 0.35 -10.29
C LEU A 72 9.09 -0.58 -11.36
N PRO A 73 9.88 -0.99 -12.36
CA PRO A 73 9.41 -1.95 -13.35
C PRO A 73 8.96 -3.24 -12.66
N PRO A 74 7.89 -3.89 -13.14
CA PRO A 74 7.45 -5.17 -12.61
C PRO A 74 8.59 -6.20 -12.68
N THR A 75 9.00 -6.72 -11.55
CA THR A 75 10.03 -7.77 -11.42
C THR A 75 9.60 -8.75 -10.36
N ASP A 76 10.05 -9.97 -10.48
CA ASP A 76 9.92 -10.94 -9.40
C ASP A 76 10.72 -10.48 -8.18
N PRO A 77 10.26 -10.79 -6.97
CA PRO A 77 11.07 -10.60 -5.77
C PRO A 77 12.39 -11.36 -5.88
N GLU A 78 13.45 -10.79 -5.35
CA GLU A 78 14.75 -11.46 -5.30
C GLU A 78 14.67 -12.73 -4.45
N VAL A 79 15.15 -13.84 -4.98
CA VAL A 79 15.27 -15.08 -4.22
C VAL A 79 16.44 -14.98 -3.26
N LEU A 80 16.17 -15.14 -1.97
CA LEU A 80 17.15 -15.04 -0.88
C LEU A 80 17.54 -16.41 -0.31
N VAL A 81 16.79 -17.46 -0.65
CA VAL A 81 17.03 -18.84 -0.25
C VAL A 81 16.99 -19.72 -1.51
N ASP A 82 18.16 -20.06 -2.03
CA ASP A 82 18.30 -20.81 -3.31
C ASP A 82 17.85 -22.27 -3.20
N ASP A 83 17.99 -22.90 -2.03
CA ASP A 83 17.60 -24.31 -1.81
C ASP A 83 16.80 -24.41 -0.50
N PRO A 84 15.50 -24.08 -0.54
CA PRO A 84 14.66 -24.11 0.65
C PRO A 84 14.42 -25.56 1.09
N GLN A 85 14.73 -25.86 2.36
CA GLN A 85 14.55 -27.16 2.99
C GLN A 85 13.54 -27.08 4.13
N PRO A 86 12.21 -27.06 3.86
CA PRO A 86 11.19 -27.01 4.90
C PRO A 86 11.29 -28.17 5.88
N LYS A 87 11.36 -27.87 7.17
CA LYS A 87 11.30 -28.84 8.27
C LYS A 87 9.88 -28.86 8.81
N LEU A 88 9.12 -29.87 8.46
CA LEU A 88 7.70 -30.01 8.79
C LEU A 88 7.45 -31.31 9.58
N PRO A 89 6.35 -31.43 10.37
CA PRO A 89 5.40 -30.37 10.65
C PRO A 89 5.97 -29.28 11.54
N VAL A 90 5.36 -28.07 11.46
CA VAL A 90 5.59 -26.99 12.43
C VAL A 90 4.26 -26.56 13.04
N THR A 91 4.28 -26.17 14.31
CA THR A 91 3.16 -25.51 14.97
C THR A 91 3.52 -24.06 15.20
N VAL A 92 2.66 -23.14 14.80
CA VAL A 92 2.84 -21.71 14.98
C VAL A 92 1.63 -21.11 15.68
N ASP A 93 1.89 -20.05 16.44
CA ASP A 93 0.89 -19.23 17.13
C ASP A 93 1.31 -17.75 16.99
N TRP A 94 0.68 -17.03 16.07
CA TRP A 94 0.99 -15.62 15.83
C TRP A 94 -0.13 -14.67 16.32
N ASP A 95 -1.33 -15.18 16.56
CA ASP A 95 -2.50 -14.39 16.96
C ASP A 95 -3.30 -15.02 18.11
N GLY A 96 -2.70 -15.97 18.84
CA GLY A 96 -3.33 -16.69 19.94
C GLY A 96 -4.06 -17.96 19.53
N ALA A 97 -3.88 -18.42 18.28
CA ALA A 97 -4.39 -19.69 17.78
C ALA A 97 -3.25 -20.57 17.27
N GLU A 98 -3.04 -21.73 17.94
CA GLU A 98 -2.07 -22.71 17.45
C GLU A 98 -2.55 -23.37 16.16
N VAL A 99 -1.72 -23.30 15.11
CA VAL A 99 -1.99 -23.94 13.82
C VAL A 99 -0.81 -24.86 13.46
N GLU A 100 -1.10 -26.13 13.22
CA GLU A 100 -0.13 -27.09 12.68
C GLU A 100 -0.09 -27.02 11.16
N VAL A 101 1.10 -26.82 10.59
CA VAL A 101 1.38 -26.85 9.16
C VAL A 101 2.16 -28.12 8.86
N ALA A 102 1.51 -29.10 8.24
CA ALA A 102 2.08 -30.42 7.93
C ALA A 102 2.69 -30.48 6.53
N SER A 103 2.28 -29.62 5.60
CA SER A 103 2.78 -29.54 4.23
C SER A 103 2.77 -28.09 3.72
N VAL A 104 3.72 -27.78 2.85
CA VAL A 104 3.84 -26.50 2.14
C VAL A 104 4.10 -26.71 0.64
N ASP A 105 3.64 -27.82 0.08
CA ASP A 105 3.78 -28.08 -1.36
C ASP A 105 2.81 -27.23 -2.18
N ARG A 106 1.72 -26.75 -1.56
CA ARG A 106 0.66 -25.94 -2.16
C ARG A 106 0.31 -24.77 -1.24
N ILE A 107 0.96 -23.64 -1.43
CA ILE A 107 0.81 -22.44 -0.59
C ILE A 107 -0.15 -21.46 -1.27
N LEU A 108 -1.08 -20.90 -0.51
CA LEU A 108 -1.87 -19.74 -0.91
C LEU A 108 -1.62 -18.58 0.06
N THR A 109 -1.42 -17.40 -0.47
CA THR A 109 -1.24 -16.18 0.32
C THR A 109 -2.37 -15.20 0.04
N LEU A 110 -2.85 -14.51 1.07
CA LEU A 110 -4.01 -13.61 1.01
C LEU A 110 -3.75 -12.36 1.84
N ASP A 111 -3.35 -11.27 1.20
CA ASP A 111 -3.17 -9.98 1.84
C ASP A 111 -3.43 -8.80 0.89
N ARG A 112 -3.68 -7.62 1.43
CA ARG A 112 -4.01 -6.43 0.64
C ARG A 112 -2.83 -5.87 -0.14
N ALA A 113 -1.61 -6.10 0.34
CA ALA A 113 -0.39 -5.49 -0.18
C ALA A 113 0.47 -6.44 -1.03
N GLY A 114 0.14 -7.74 -1.08
CA GLY A 114 0.93 -8.75 -1.78
C GLY A 114 2.28 -9.06 -1.12
N ALA A 115 2.48 -8.65 0.13
CA ALA A 115 3.75 -8.83 0.85
C ALA A 115 4.00 -10.30 1.20
N LEU A 116 2.94 -11.05 1.54
CA LEU A 116 3.05 -12.48 1.88
C LEU A 116 3.52 -13.30 0.68
N SER A 117 2.93 -13.09 -0.50
CA SER A 117 3.34 -13.80 -1.72
C SER A 117 4.77 -13.48 -2.12
N ARG A 118 5.17 -12.21 -2.01
CA ARG A 118 6.53 -11.75 -2.28
C ARG A 118 7.53 -12.35 -1.30
N MET A 119 7.16 -12.49 -0.02
CA MET A 119 8.03 -13.12 0.98
C MET A 119 8.17 -14.62 0.74
N VAL A 120 7.08 -15.34 0.44
CA VAL A 120 7.14 -16.76 0.07
C VAL A 120 8.03 -16.97 -1.17
N TRP A 121 7.93 -16.09 -2.15
CA TRP A 121 8.80 -16.11 -3.33
C TRP A 121 10.26 -15.88 -2.96
N ALA A 122 10.55 -14.85 -2.17
CA ALA A 122 11.91 -14.53 -1.72
C ALA A 122 12.56 -15.67 -0.90
N LEU A 123 11.74 -16.46 -0.19
CA LEU A 123 12.18 -17.66 0.51
C LEU A 123 12.40 -18.87 -0.42
N GLY A 124 12.33 -18.70 -1.74
CA GLY A 124 12.57 -19.75 -2.73
C GLY A 124 11.42 -20.74 -2.89
N LEU A 125 10.23 -20.41 -2.38
CA LEU A 125 9.04 -21.27 -2.47
C LEU A 125 8.01 -20.76 -3.51
N GLY A 126 8.44 -19.92 -4.45
CA GLY A 126 7.57 -19.33 -5.47
C GLY A 126 6.80 -20.36 -6.30
N ASP A 127 7.46 -21.45 -6.69
CA ASP A 127 6.86 -22.55 -7.48
C ASP A 127 5.77 -23.31 -6.70
N ARG A 128 5.67 -23.12 -5.38
CA ARG A 128 4.64 -23.73 -4.54
C ARG A 128 3.39 -22.87 -4.37
N LEU A 129 3.41 -21.63 -4.88
CA LEU A 129 2.21 -20.78 -4.92
C LEU A 129 1.20 -21.37 -5.90
N VAL A 130 -0.04 -21.62 -5.43
CA VAL A 130 -1.07 -22.26 -6.24
C VAL A 130 -2.18 -21.32 -6.70
N GLY A 131 -2.17 -20.09 -6.22
CA GLY A 131 -3.12 -19.05 -6.56
C GLY A 131 -2.62 -17.69 -6.09
N ARG A 132 -3.32 -16.64 -6.49
CA ARG A 132 -2.98 -15.27 -6.13
C ARG A 132 -4.19 -14.43 -5.78
N ASP A 133 -4.00 -13.47 -4.91
CA ASP A 133 -4.91 -12.35 -4.77
C ASP A 133 -4.61 -11.24 -5.80
N THR A 134 -5.35 -10.16 -5.75
CA THR A 134 -5.19 -9.03 -6.69
C THR A 134 -3.85 -8.29 -6.48
N ALA A 135 -3.34 -8.27 -5.25
CA ALA A 135 -2.10 -7.54 -4.92
C ALA A 135 -0.83 -8.34 -5.24
N THR A 136 -0.96 -9.63 -5.49
CA THR A 136 0.11 -10.49 -6.01
C THR A 136 0.26 -10.24 -7.51
N ASP A 137 1.03 -9.23 -7.89
CA ASP A 137 1.08 -8.63 -9.24
C ASP A 137 2.46 -8.69 -9.91
N PHE A 138 3.39 -9.46 -9.39
CA PHE A 138 4.71 -9.65 -10.00
C PHE A 138 4.68 -10.71 -11.12
N PRO A 139 5.62 -10.65 -12.09
CA PRO A 139 5.58 -11.47 -13.31
C PRO A 139 5.47 -12.97 -13.08
N GLY A 140 6.25 -13.53 -12.15
CA GLY A 140 6.25 -14.98 -11.87
C GLY A 140 4.93 -15.52 -11.30
N ALA A 141 4.07 -14.64 -10.78
CA ALA A 141 2.74 -15.00 -10.28
C ALA A 141 1.61 -14.69 -11.28
N ALA A 142 1.91 -14.11 -12.45
CA ALA A 142 0.90 -13.58 -13.38
C ALA A 142 -0.10 -14.64 -13.86
N ASP A 143 0.38 -15.87 -14.10
CA ASP A 143 -0.43 -16.98 -14.63
C ASP A 143 -1.17 -17.76 -13.54
N LEU A 144 -0.95 -17.44 -12.25
CA LEU A 144 -1.64 -18.13 -11.16
C LEU A 144 -3.13 -17.77 -11.13
N PRO A 145 -4.02 -18.76 -10.85
CA PRO A 145 -5.44 -18.51 -10.70
C PRO A 145 -5.74 -17.44 -9.65
N GLN A 146 -6.50 -16.41 -10.03
CA GLN A 146 -6.89 -15.35 -9.12
C GLN A 146 -8.06 -15.78 -8.25
N VAL A 147 -7.92 -15.64 -6.92
CA VAL A 147 -8.95 -16.03 -5.93
C VAL A 147 -9.73 -14.83 -5.36
N THR A 148 -9.38 -13.61 -5.78
CA THR A 148 -10.06 -12.36 -5.38
C THR A 148 -10.55 -11.56 -6.61
N PRO A 149 -11.47 -12.10 -7.42
CA PRO A 149 -11.85 -11.51 -8.71
C PRO A 149 -12.54 -10.14 -8.60
N GLY A 150 -12.99 -9.75 -7.42
CA GLY A 150 -13.60 -8.45 -7.14
C GLY A 150 -12.69 -7.49 -6.35
N GLY A 151 -11.38 -7.59 -6.50
CA GLY A 151 -10.39 -6.82 -5.73
C GLY A 151 -9.99 -7.54 -4.45
N HIS A 152 -10.52 -7.16 -3.29
CA HIS A 152 -10.15 -7.76 -2.00
C HIS A 152 -11.21 -8.74 -1.44
N THR A 153 -12.15 -9.17 -2.28
CA THR A 153 -13.19 -10.13 -1.88
C THR A 153 -12.73 -11.56 -2.19
N ILE A 154 -12.54 -12.36 -1.15
CA ILE A 154 -12.07 -13.75 -1.26
C ILE A 154 -13.19 -14.65 -1.78
N ASN A 155 -12.87 -15.52 -2.74
CA ASN A 155 -13.78 -16.55 -3.26
C ASN A 155 -13.38 -17.93 -2.71
N ALA A 156 -14.15 -18.43 -1.73
CA ALA A 156 -13.90 -19.72 -1.08
C ALA A 156 -13.90 -20.89 -2.06
N GLU A 157 -14.83 -20.92 -3.02
CA GLU A 157 -14.94 -22.03 -3.99
C GLU A 157 -13.68 -22.11 -4.89
N SER A 158 -13.17 -20.95 -5.30
CA SER A 158 -11.92 -20.89 -6.08
C SER A 158 -10.74 -21.44 -5.28
N ILE A 159 -10.64 -21.09 -3.98
CA ILE A 159 -9.58 -21.59 -3.10
C ILE A 159 -9.70 -23.09 -2.88
N LEU A 160 -10.90 -23.59 -2.56
CA LEU A 160 -11.12 -25.03 -2.35
C LEU A 160 -10.77 -25.87 -3.58
N LYS A 161 -11.01 -25.36 -4.80
CA LYS A 161 -10.60 -26.00 -6.05
C LYS A 161 -9.07 -26.10 -6.19
N LEU A 162 -8.34 -25.13 -5.66
CA LEU A 162 -6.87 -25.13 -5.67
C LEU A 162 -6.28 -26.12 -4.68
N ARG A 163 -7.03 -26.55 -3.67
CA ARG A 163 -6.60 -27.50 -2.63
C ARG A 163 -5.25 -27.09 -2.03
N PRO A 164 -5.12 -25.91 -1.44
CA PRO A 164 -3.88 -25.52 -0.78
C PRO A 164 -3.65 -26.39 0.47
N ASP A 165 -2.39 -26.67 0.78
CA ASP A 165 -2.00 -27.32 2.02
C ASP A 165 -1.99 -26.36 3.20
N VAL A 166 -1.77 -25.07 2.90
CA VAL A 166 -1.78 -23.99 3.88
C VAL A 166 -2.20 -22.68 3.23
N VAL A 167 -2.93 -21.87 3.96
CA VAL A 167 -3.25 -20.49 3.61
C VAL A 167 -2.57 -19.55 4.61
N LEU A 168 -1.73 -18.64 4.13
CA LEU A 168 -1.16 -17.56 4.91
C LEU A 168 -1.98 -16.29 4.64
N THR A 169 -2.39 -15.60 5.69
CA THR A 169 -3.13 -14.34 5.56
C THR A 169 -2.77 -13.39 6.69
N ASP A 170 -2.92 -12.09 6.46
CA ASP A 170 -2.85 -11.09 7.53
C ASP A 170 -4.25 -10.61 7.97
N GLY A 171 -5.30 -11.15 7.36
CA GLY A 171 -6.68 -10.77 7.65
C GLY A 171 -7.12 -9.44 7.02
N SER A 172 -6.26 -8.76 6.26
CA SER A 172 -6.56 -7.45 5.65
C SER A 172 -7.56 -7.51 4.50
N ILE A 173 -7.83 -8.70 3.95
CA ILE A 173 -8.84 -8.94 2.92
C ILE A 173 -9.89 -9.93 3.42
N GLY A 174 -11.09 -9.88 2.85
CA GLY A 174 -12.21 -10.63 3.42
C GLY A 174 -13.28 -11.07 2.43
N PRO A 175 -14.41 -11.50 2.95
CA PRO A 175 -14.85 -11.46 4.36
C PRO A 175 -14.23 -12.58 5.22
N SER A 176 -13.97 -12.29 6.50
CA SER A 176 -13.31 -13.21 7.46
C SER A 176 -13.98 -14.58 7.56
N ARG A 177 -15.32 -14.64 7.47
CA ARG A 177 -16.06 -15.92 7.47
C ARG A 177 -15.61 -16.91 6.37
N VAL A 178 -14.95 -16.42 5.32
CA VAL A 178 -14.39 -17.31 4.29
C VAL A 178 -13.18 -18.06 4.84
N LEU A 179 -12.38 -17.41 5.67
CA LEU A 179 -11.24 -18.06 6.34
C LEU A 179 -11.73 -19.16 7.29
N ASP A 180 -12.83 -18.90 8.03
CA ASP A 180 -13.48 -19.90 8.88
C ASP A 180 -13.93 -21.10 8.04
N THR A 181 -14.54 -20.86 6.86
CA THR A 181 -14.96 -21.93 5.95
C THR A 181 -13.79 -22.79 5.46
N LEU A 182 -12.61 -22.20 5.23
CA LEU A 182 -11.41 -22.94 4.83
C LEU A 182 -10.89 -23.80 5.99
N THR A 183 -10.89 -23.26 7.20
CA THR A 183 -10.53 -23.99 8.42
C THR A 183 -11.48 -25.17 8.67
N ASP A 184 -12.79 -24.96 8.54
CA ASP A 184 -13.81 -26.01 8.66
C ASP A 184 -13.66 -27.12 7.60
N ALA A 185 -13.12 -26.76 6.42
CA ALA A 185 -12.77 -27.70 5.37
C ALA A 185 -11.43 -28.46 5.61
N GLY A 186 -10.78 -28.21 6.75
CA GLY A 186 -9.52 -28.87 7.14
C GLY A 186 -8.27 -28.26 6.51
N ILE A 187 -8.34 -27.04 5.97
CA ILE A 187 -7.18 -26.30 5.44
C ILE A 187 -6.60 -25.45 6.56
N PRO A 188 -5.33 -25.63 6.94
CA PRO A 188 -4.65 -24.76 7.89
C PRO A 188 -4.64 -23.31 7.39
N VAL A 189 -5.19 -22.37 8.18
CA VAL A 189 -5.16 -20.93 7.92
C VAL A 189 -4.30 -20.28 8.99
N VAL A 190 -3.14 -19.79 8.59
CA VAL A 190 -2.21 -19.11 9.50
C VAL A 190 -2.32 -17.61 9.31
N ARG A 191 -2.65 -16.90 10.39
CA ARG A 191 -2.71 -15.45 10.39
C ARG A 191 -1.37 -14.88 10.83
N ILE A 192 -0.66 -14.23 9.91
CA ILE A 192 0.55 -13.45 10.18
C ILE A 192 0.13 -12.04 10.60
N PRO A 193 0.71 -11.44 11.64
CA PRO A 193 0.41 -10.05 12.01
C PRO A 193 0.53 -9.07 10.83
N ASP A 194 -0.41 -8.12 10.76
CA ASP A 194 -0.48 -7.14 9.66
C ASP A 194 0.27 -5.82 9.97
N GLU A 195 0.79 -5.68 11.17
CA GLU A 195 1.59 -4.52 11.60
C GLU A 195 2.98 -4.56 10.96
N ARG A 196 3.04 -4.13 9.70
CA ARG A 196 4.29 -4.10 8.93
C ARG A 196 4.78 -2.67 8.74
N THR A 197 6.05 -2.49 9.04
CA THR A 197 6.79 -1.25 8.84
C THR A 197 8.17 -1.57 8.28
N PRO A 198 8.93 -0.59 7.77
CA PRO A 198 10.34 -0.81 7.42
C PRO A 198 11.18 -1.41 8.54
N ASP A 199 10.80 -1.17 9.80
CA ASP A 199 11.58 -1.61 10.98
C ASP A 199 11.25 -3.05 11.40
N THR A 200 10.08 -3.58 11.01
CA THR A 200 9.62 -4.94 11.38
C THR A 200 9.79 -5.97 10.27
N ILE A 201 10.47 -5.63 9.17
CA ILE A 201 10.65 -6.53 8.00
C ILE A 201 11.37 -7.84 8.38
N ALA A 202 12.35 -7.80 9.28
CA ALA A 202 13.06 -9.01 9.73
C ALA A 202 12.12 -9.96 10.48
N ASP A 203 11.28 -9.42 11.34
CA ASP A 203 10.29 -10.20 12.09
C ASP A 203 9.26 -10.80 11.15
N PHE A 204 8.78 -10.03 10.17
CA PHE A 204 7.88 -10.51 9.12
C PHE A 204 8.49 -11.66 8.32
N ALA A 205 9.75 -11.52 7.88
CA ALA A 205 10.46 -12.58 7.17
C ALA A 205 10.58 -13.85 8.03
N THR A 206 10.90 -13.69 9.32
CA THR A 206 11.02 -14.80 10.28
C THR A 206 9.68 -15.49 10.52
N GLN A 207 8.59 -14.72 10.66
CA GLN A 207 7.23 -15.27 10.86
C GLN A 207 6.78 -16.09 9.65
N VAL A 208 6.91 -15.54 8.43
CA VAL A 208 6.56 -16.28 7.20
C VAL A 208 7.43 -17.53 7.06
N ALA A 209 8.74 -17.39 7.22
CA ALA A 209 9.67 -18.52 7.08
C ALA A 209 9.44 -19.62 8.12
N THR A 210 9.19 -19.28 9.39
CA THR A 210 8.85 -20.24 10.42
C THR A 210 7.57 -21.00 10.06
N THR A 211 6.56 -20.29 9.58
CA THR A 211 5.28 -20.87 9.16
C THR A 211 5.47 -21.90 8.02
N VAL A 212 6.41 -21.66 7.13
CA VAL A 212 6.70 -22.59 6.03
C VAL A 212 7.86 -23.57 6.34
N GLY A 213 8.27 -23.69 7.61
CA GLY A 213 9.29 -24.64 8.05
C GLY A 213 10.75 -24.24 7.75
N LEU A 214 11.00 -22.95 7.45
CA LEU A 214 12.34 -22.42 7.06
C LEU A 214 12.97 -21.51 8.15
N GLY A 215 12.64 -21.66 9.44
CA GLY A 215 13.00 -20.75 10.51
C GLY A 215 14.41 -20.13 10.42
N GLU A 216 15.48 -20.94 10.46
CA GLU A 216 16.88 -20.44 10.37
C GLU A 216 17.18 -19.75 9.04
N GLN A 217 16.61 -20.23 7.92
CA GLN A 217 16.79 -19.61 6.60
C GLN A 217 16.07 -18.28 6.52
N GLY A 218 14.91 -18.17 7.20
CA GLY A 218 14.15 -16.94 7.32
C GLY A 218 14.88 -15.83 8.09
N GLU A 219 15.52 -16.17 9.20
CA GLU A 219 16.35 -15.20 9.95
C GLU A 219 17.45 -14.62 9.06
N LYS A 220 18.12 -15.46 8.27
CA LYS A 220 19.16 -15.02 7.33
C LYS A 220 18.58 -14.15 6.21
N ALA A 221 17.43 -14.54 5.66
CA ALA A 221 16.73 -13.75 4.65
C ALA A 221 16.31 -12.38 5.19
N GLY A 222 15.72 -12.34 6.39
CA GLY A 222 15.38 -11.11 7.09
C GLY A 222 16.57 -10.18 7.30
N ALA A 223 17.69 -10.74 7.79
CA ALA A 223 18.93 -9.98 7.96
C ALA A 223 19.49 -9.43 6.64
N ALA A 224 19.38 -10.20 5.54
CA ALA A 224 19.79 -9.75 4.21
C ALA A 224 18.92 -8.60 3.70
N ILE A 225 17.61 -8.67 3.90
CA ILE A 225 16.68 -7.58 3.53
C ILE A 225 17.01 -6.31 4.33
N VAL A 226 17.19 -6.42 5.64
CA VAL A 226 17.55 -5.28 6.52
C VAL A 226 18.88 -4.67 6.09
N GLY A 227 19.89 -5.49 5.80
CA GLY A 227 21.19 -4.99 5.33
C GLY A 227 21.11 -4.17 4.03
N LYS A 228 20.26 -4.61 3.09
CA LYS A 228 19.96 -3.88 1.84
C LYS A 228 19.15 -2.60 2.11
N LEU A 229 18.18 -2.67 3.03
CA LEU A 229 17.38 -1.51 3.42
C LEU A 229 18.25 -0.43 4.07
N ASP A 230 19.14 -0.82 4.97
CA ASP A 230 20.07 0.12 5.60
C ASP A 230 21.06 0.74 4.60
N ALA A 231 21.47 -0.02 3.59
CA ALA A 231 22.30 0.53 2.52
C ALA A 231 21.54 1.58 1.69
N ALA A 232 20.30 1.27 1.29
CA ALA A 232 19.43 2.19 0.58
C ALA A 232 19.09 3.44 1.43
N THR A 233 18.87 3.25 2.74
CA THR A 233 18.64 4.35 3.70
C THR A 233 19.85 5.30 3.75
N ARG A 234 21.06 4.76 3.92
CA ARG A 234 22.28 5.61 3.95
C ARG A 234 22.47 6.37 2.65
N ASP A 235 22.25 5.74 1.51
CA ASP A 235 22.35 6.39 0.22
C ASP A 235 21.30 7.52 0.08
N ALA A 236 20.04 7.25 0.40
CA ALA A 236 18.97 8.25 0.38
C ALA A 236 19.31 9.46 1.28
N GLN A 237 19.75 9.22 2.52
CA GLN A 237 20.08 10.25 3.50
C GLN A 237 21.27 11.11 3.09
N THR A 238 22.22 10.59 2.31
CA THR A 238 23.34 11.42 1.79
C THR A 238 22.91 12.43 0.74
N ARG A 239 21.74 12.19 0.09
CA ARG A 239 21.18 13.04 -0.97
C ARG A 239 20.01 13.89 -0.49
N ALA A 240 19.52 13.61 0.70
CA ALA A 240 18.31 14.23 1.25
C ALA A 240 18.52 15.71 1.57
N ASP A 241 17.47 16.49 1.40
CA ASP A 241 17.39 17.92 1.70
C ASP A 241 16.56 18.25 2.94
N GLY A 242 16.08 17.23 3.67
CA GLY A 242 15.30 17.39 4.89
C GLY A 242 13.89 17.91 4.68
N ARG A 243 13.33 17.79 3.46
CA ARG A 243 11.97 18.25 3.14
C ARG A 243 10.91 17.58 3.98
N ARG A 244 9.82 18.30 4.20
CA ARG A 244 8.63 17.79 4.89
C ARG A 244 7.79 16.97 3.92
N MET A 245 7.58 15.71 4.21
CA MET A 245 6.82 14.78 3.37
C MET A 245 5.57 14.30 4.08
N MET A 246 4.54 13.96 3.32
CA MET A 246 3.31 13.36 3.84
C MET A 246 2.83 12.26 2.89
N VAL A 247 2.54 11.08 3.43
CA VAL A 247 1.91 10.00 2.64
C VAL A 247 0.39 10.16 2.69
N LEU A 248 -0.23 10.19 1.52
CA LEU A 248 -1.68 10.25 1.37
C LEU A 248 -2.21 8.99 0.68
N TYR A 249 -3.28 8.44 1.22
CA TYR A 249 -4.08 7.40 0.56
C TYR A 249 -5.27 8.05 -0.13
N LEU A 250 -5.38 7.88 -1.44
CA LEU A 250 -6.41 8.50 -2.28
C LEU A 250 -7.19 7.43 -3.05
N ARG A 251 -8.53 7.58 -3.12
CA ARG A 251 -9.40 6.82 -4.03
C ARG A 251 -10.54 7.72 -4.49
N GLY A 252 -10.41 8.22 -5.72
CA GLY A 252 -11.28 9.29 -6.22
C GLY A 252 -11.21 10.54 -5.37
N THR A 253 -12.16 11.43 -5.54
CA THR A 253 -12.25 12.71 -4.79
C THR A 253 -12.93 12.55 -3.42
N THR A 254 -13.45 11.35 -3.10
CA THR A 254 -14.25 11.11 -1.88
C THR A 254 -13.47 10.43 -0.76
N VAL A 255 -12.40 9.70 -1.09
CA VAL A 255 -11.56 9.04 -0.10
C VAL A 255 -10.17 9.66 -0.16
N ALA A 256 -9.87 10.47 0.84
CA ALA A 256 -8.55 11.03 1.07
C ALA A 256 -8.18 10.85 2.55
N MET A 257 -7.08 10.18 2.81
CA MET A 257 -6.62 9.87 4.17
C MET A 257 -5.12 10.19 4.29
N ILE A 258 -4.73 10.62 5.47
CA ILE A 258 -3.32 10.77 5.87
C ILE A 258 -2.86 9.45 6.46
N ALA A 259 -1.72 8.94 6.03
CA ALA A 259 -1.06 7.81 6.65
C ALA A 259 -0.52 8.22 8.02
N GLY A 260 -0.96 7.53 9.06
CA GLY A 260 -0.61 7.79 10.45
C GLY A 260 0.56 6.93 10.94
N PRO A 261 0.89 7.00 12.24
CA PRO A 261 2.09 6.36 12.81
C PRO A 261 2.10 4.84 12.63
N GLU A 262 0.95 4.17 12.69
CA GLU A 262 0.87 2.70 12.55
C GLU A 262 0.95 2.21 11.09
N SER A 263 0.98 3.13 10.10
CA SER A 263 1.08 2.78 8.67
C SER A 263 2.50 2.46 8.20
N GLY A 264 3.53 2.73 9.01
CA GLY A 264 4.94 2.67 8.63
C GLY A 264 5.41 3.85 7.75
N ALA A 265 4.52 4.81 7.45
CA ALA A 265 4.86 5.97 6.61
C ALA A 265 5.95 6.85 7.23
N SER A 266 5.89 7.10 8.55
CA SER A 266 6.89 7.91 9.26
C SER A 266 8.29 7.30 9.13
N SER A 267 8.45 6.00 9.41
CA SER A 267 9.72 5.29 9.25
C SER A 267 10.23 5.31 7.79
N LEU A 268 9.32 5.20 6.81
CA LEU A 268 9.68 5.30 5.39
C LEU A 268 10.22 6.70 5.04
N ILE A 269 9.54 7.77 5.50
CA ILE A 269 9.95 9.16 5.29
C ILE A 269 11.31 9.45 5.95
N GLU A 270 11.51 9.01 7.18
CA GLU A 270 12.78 9.17 7.90
C GLU A 270 13.94 8.45 7.19
N ARG A 271 13.69 7.25 6.66
CA ARG A 271 14.68 6.51 5.88
C ARG A 271 15.01 7.18 4.54
N LEU A 272 14.06 7.92 3.96
CA LEU A 272 14.32 8.80 2.82
C LEU A 272 15.11 10.07 3.19
N GLY A 273 15.33 10.33 4.50
CA GLY A 273 15.97 11.53 4.98
C GLY A 273 15.08 12.77 5.00
N GLY A 274 13.77 12.57 4.95
CA GLY A 274 12.75 13.60 5.10
C GLY A 274 12.26 13.74 6.53
N VAL A 275 11.35 14.69 6.73
CA VAL A 275 10.62 14.92 7.99
C VAL A 275 9.15 14.58 7.75
N ASP A 276 8.56 13.73 8.57
CA ASP A 276 7.12 13.43 8.47
C ASP A 276 6.30 14.68 8.83
N ALA A 277 5.61 15.24 7.83
CA ALA A 277 4.78 16.41 8.01
C ALA A 277 3.50 16.10 8.83
N ALA A 278 3.14 14.82 8.95
CA ALA A 278 2.01 14.37 9.75
C ALA A 278 2.35 14.28 11.25
N GLU A 279 3.62 14.29 11.62
CA GLU A 279 4.06 14.31 13.01
C GLU A 279 3.48 15.55 13.74
N GLY A 280 2.97 15.34 14.93
CA GLY A 280 2.37 16.42 15.72
C GLY A 280 0.94 16.83 15.32
N LEU A 281 0.30 16.14 14.38
CA LEU A 281 -1.14 16.31 14.10
C LEU A 281 -2.02 15.64 15.18
N GLY A 282 -1.44 14.79 16.03
CA GLY A 282 -2.18 14.06 17.08
C GLY A 282 -3.09 12.98 16.49
N MET A 283 -2.60 12.31 15.46
CA MET A 283 -3.31 11.19 14.82
C MET A 283 -2.97 9.87 15.53
N ASP A 284 -3.98 9.02 15.63
CA ASP A 284 -3.87 7.65 16.09
C ASP A 284 -4.21 6.69 14.94
N GLY A 285 -3.58 5.50 14.96
CA GLY A 285 -3.83 4.44 13.97
C GLY A 285 -3.09 4.59 12.64
N ALA A 286 -3.40 3.69 11.71
CA ALA A 286 -2.71 3.62 10.43
C ALA A 286 -3.15 4.69 9.43
N PHE A 287 -4.43 5.09 9.45
CA PHE A 287 -4.99 6.08 8.52
C PHE A 287 -6.04 6.95 9.19
N THR A 288 -5.96 8.27 8.95
CA THR A 288 -6.93 9.26 9.44
C THR A 288 -7.50 10.05 8.26
N PRO A 289 -8.81 10.37 8.23
CA PRO A 289 -9.39 11.20 7.17
C PRO A 289 -8.65 12.53 7.01
N LEU A 290 -8.34 12.89 5.77
CA LEU A 290 -7.71 14.16 5.43
C LEU A 290 -8.70 15.31 5.69
N THR A 291 -8.28 16.32 6.47
CA THR A 291 -9.01 17.58 6.60
C THR A 291 -8.18 18.73 6.05
N PRO A 292 -8.82 19.81 5.55
CA PRO A 292 -8.11 20.99 5.07
C PRO A 292 -7.21 21.60 6.14
N GLU A 293 -7.68 21.63 7.38
CA GLU A 293 -6.94 22.17 8.53
C GLU A 293 -5.70 21.36 8.86
N ALA A 294 -5.81 20.03 8.82
CA ALA A 294 -4.68 19.13 9.05
C ALA A 294 -3.60 19.33 7.97
N LEU A 295 -4.03 19.42 6.70
CA LEU A 295 -3.11 19.59 5.58
C LEU A 295 -2.38 20.94 5.63
N VAL A 296 -3.11 22.04 5.91
CA VAL A 296 -2.53 23.38 6.06
C VAL A 296 -1.58 23.44 7.27
N LYS A 297 -1.95 22.81 8.39
CA LYS A 297 -1.10 22.74 9.60
C LYS A 297 0.17 21.94 9.35
N ALA A 298 0.07 20.80 8.65
CA ALA A 298 1.19 19.97 8.30
C ALA A 298 2.15 20.65 7.31
N ALA A 299 1.61 21.44 6.38
CA ALA A 299 2.35 22.17 5.36
C ALA A 299 3.45 21.33 4.69
N PRO A 300 3.12 20.18 4.06
CA PRO A 300 4.11 19.34 3.40
C PRO A 300 4.75 20.07 2.20
N ASP A 301 6.05 19.83 1.99
CA ASP A 301 6.79 20.25 0.80
C ASP A 301 6.56 19.30 -0.38
N THR A 302 6.32 18.02 -0.07
CA THR A 302 6.04 16.97 -1.05
C THR A 302 5.00 16.01 -0.48
N VAL A 303 4.05 15.59 -1.29
CA VAL A 303 3.16 14.48 -0.95
C VAL A 303 3.58 13.21 -1.67
N ILE A 304 3.45 12.07 -0.99
CA ILE A 304 3.73 10.74 -1.51
C ILE A 304 2.39 10.03 -1.63
N VAL A 305 2.11 9.45 -2.80
CA VAL A 305 0.82 8.81 -3.08
C VAL A 305 1.02 7.50 -3.84
N MET A 306 0.00 6.65 -3.84
CA MET A 306 -0.05 5.51 -4.75
C MET A 306 -0.42 5.98 -6.16
N THR A 307 0.17 5.37 -7.20
CA THR A 307 -0.03 5.76 -8.61
C THR A 307 -1.51 5.76 -8.99
N HIS A 308 -2.26 4.67 -8.76
CA HIS A 308 -3.71 4.65 -9.05
C HIS A 308 -4.49 5.63 -8.17
N GLY A 309 -4.01 5.92 -6.96
CA GLY A 309 -4.60 6.96 -6.11
C GLY A 309 -4.49 8.32 -6.76
N LEU A 310 -3.33 8.67 -7.30
CA LEU A 310 -3.09 9.93 -8.03
C LEU A 310 -3.94 9.99 -9.30
N ASP A 311 -3.95 8.92 -10.09
CA ASP A 311 -4.76 8.82 -11.32
C ASP A 311 -6.26 9.01 -11.03
N SER A 312 -6.74 8.47 -9.89
CA SER A 312 -8.16 8.51 -9.51
C SER A 312 -8.69 9.92 -9.23
N ILE A 313 -7.80 10.88 -8.97
CA ILE A 313 -8.15 12.30 -8.78
C ILE A 313 -7.85 13.16 -10.02
N GLY A 314 -7.43 12.55 -11.14
CA GLY A 314 -7.09 13.25 -12.39
C GLY A 314 -5.59 13.53 -12.56
N GLY A 315 -4.76 12.71 -11.93
CA GLY A 315 -3.31 12.83 -11.99
C GLY A 315 -2.76 14.01 -11.18
N PRO A 316 -1.52 14.44 -11.45
CA PRO A 316 -0.87 15.55 -10.71
C PRO A 316 -1.67 16.85 -10.75
N ALA A 317 -2.38 17.13 -11.85
CA ALA A 317 -3.24 18.31 -11.97
C ALA A 317 -4.42 18.27 -10.99
N GLY A 318 -4.91 17.08 -10.62
CA GLY A 318 -5.99 16.89 -9.66
C GLY A 318 -5.57 17.14 -8.21
N LEU A 319 -4.27 17.17 -7.90
CA LEU A 319 -3.78 17.35 -6.55
C LEU A 319 -4.31 18.65 -5.90
N GLY A 320 -4.33 19.74 -6.68
CA GLY A 320 -4.86 21.03 -6.24
C GLY A 320 -6.36 21.03 -5.92
N SER A 321 -7.11 19.99 -6.34
CA SER A 321 -8.53 19.84 -6.02
C SER A 321 -8.77 19.32 -4.60
N LEU A 322 -7.75 18.76 -3.95
CA LEU A 322 -7.86 18.33 -2.56
C LEU A 322 -8.00 19.54 -1.65
N PRO A 323 -9.04 19.60 -0.80
CA PRO A 323 -9.27 20.74 0.06
C PRO A 323 -8.07 21.03 0.98
N GLY A 324 -7.57 22.27 0.95
CA GLY A 324 -6.39 22.67 1.72
C GLY A 324 -5.05 22.51 0.99
N MET A 325 -4.97 21.70 -0.08
CA MET A 325 -3.71 21.41 -0.76
C MET A 325 -3.08 22.66 -1.39
N ALA A 326 -3.86 23.49 -2.05
CA ALA A 326 -3.36 24.71 -2.70
C ALA A 326 -2.70 25.71 -1.73
N GLN A 327 -2.95 25.61 -0.42
CA GLN A 327 -2.34 26.42 0.62
C GLN A 327 -1.04 25.82 1.19
N THR A 328 -0.61 24.66 0.72
CA THR A 328 0.63 24.00 1.13
C THR A 328 1.75 24.24 0.12
N PRO A 329 3.03 24.14 0.52
CA PRO A 329 4.14 24.14 -0.42
C PRO A 329 4.00 23.05 -1.51
N ALA A 330 3.58 21.85 -1.13
CA ALA A 330 3.35 20.74 -2.07
C ALA A 330 2.32 21.10 -3.14
N GLY A 331 1.20 21.72 -2.74
CA GLY A 331 0.17 22.12 -3.70
C GLY A 331 0.59 23.30 -4.58
N ALA A 332 1.28 24.30 -4.01
CA ALA A 332 1.77 25.46 -4.74
C ALA A 332 2.80 25.08 -5.82
N ASN A 333 3.63 24.07 -5.55
CA ASN A 333 4.69 23.58 -6.44
C ASN A 333 4.29 22.35 -7.24
N ALA A 334 3.07 21.83 -7.09
CA ALA A 334 2.61 20.53 -7.62
C ALA A 334 3.59 19.39 -7.29
N SER A 335 4.22 19.44 -6.11
CA SER A 335 5.26 18.51 -5.68
C SER A 335 4.63 17.21 -5.17
N VAL A 336 4.67 16.18 -6.01
CA VAL A 336 4.14 14.86 -5.70
C VAL A 336 5.05 13.76 -6.21
N LEU A 337 5.28 12.76 -5.36
CA LEU A 337 5.91 11.49 -5.72
C LEU A 337 4.82 10.41 -5.77
N ASP A 338 4.67 9.73 -6.89
CA ASP A 338 3.86 8.53 -6.94
C ASP A 338 4.69 7.25 -6.95
N VAL A 339 4.13 6.22 -6.33
CA VAL A 339 4.73 4.89 -6.18
C VAL A 339 3.67 3.84 -6.53
N PRO A 340 4.00 2.75 -7.24
CA PRO A 340 3.05 1.69 -7.53
C PRO A 340 2.33 1.17 -6.28
N ASP A 341 1.02 0.91 -6.40
CA ASP A 341 0.11 0.62 -5.27
C ASP A 341 0.54 -0.58 -4.43
N SER A 342 1.03 -1.65 -5.05
CA SER A 342 1.52 -2.86 -4.36
C SER A 342 2.91 -2.69 -3.73
N GLN A 343 3.53 -1.51 -3.85
CA GLN A 343 4.90 -1.28 -3.40
C GLN A 343 4.99 -0.29 -2.23
N LEU A 344 4.19 0.79 -2.24
CA LEU A 344 4.39 1.93 -1.34
C LEU A 344 4.37 1.57 0.15
N LEU A 345 3.38 0.82 0.61
CA LEU A 345 3.19 0.46 2.03
C LEU A 345 3.12 -1.06 2.24
N SER A 346 3.74 -1.84 1.37
CA SER A 346 3.74 -3.31 1.48
C SER A 346 4.73 -3.82 2.53
N PHE A 347 5.86 -3.14 2.68
CA PHE A 347 6.95 -3.47 3.60
C PHE A 347 7.34 -4.96 3.58
N GLY A 348 7.55 -5.46 2.37
CA GLY A 348 8.01 -6.82 2.09
C GLY A 348 9.49 -6.85 1.66
N PRO A 349 9.93 -7.95 1.02
CA PRO A 349 11.32 -8.13 0.60
C PRO A 349 11.81 -7.08 -0.42
N ASP A 350 10.89 -6.42 -1.15
CA ASP A 350 11.20 -5.39 -2.13
C ASP A 350 11.41 -3.99 -1.53
N THR A 351 11.15 -3.77 -0.24
CA THR A 351 11.25 -2.45 0.41
C THR A 351 12.58 -1.73 0.17
N PRO A 352 13.74 -2.41 0.18
CA PRO A 352 15.01 -1.75 -0.14
C PRO A 352 15.04 -1.14 -1.55
N ARG A 353 14.50 -1.87 -2.55
CA ARG A 353 14.41 -1.43 -3.94
C ARG A 353 13.43 -0.26 -4.09
N VAL A 354 12.30 -0.33 -3.38
CA VAL A 354 11.30 0.73 -3.36
C VAL A 354 11.89 2.02 -2.79
N LEU A 355 12.57 1.94 -1.64
CA LEU A 355 13.23 3.08 -1.01
C LEU A 355 14.25 3.72 -1.95
N ALA A 356 15.10 2.92 -2.60
CA ALA A 356 16.09 3.41 -3.55
C ALA A 356 15.44 4.13 -4.75
N ALA A 357 14.39 3.56 -5.33
CA ALA A 357 13.67 4.19 -6.44
C ALA A 357 12.97 5.50 -6.04
N MET A 358 12.40 5.56 -4.84
CA MET A 358 11.82 6.79 -4.28
C MET A 358 12.91 7.87 -4.09
N ALA A 359 14.07 7.50 -3.54
CA ALA A 359 15.18 8.41 -3.36
C ALA A 359 15.74 8.92 -4.70
N ASP A 360 15.85 8.04 -5.70
CA ASP A 360 16.27 8.42 -7.06
C ASP A 360 15.29 9.40 -7.71
N ALA A 361 13.98 9.21 -7.52
CA ALA A 361 12.95 10.10 -8.03
C ALA A 361 12.99 11.47 -7.32
N LEU A 362 13.20 11.49 -6.01
CA LEU A 362 13.19 12.72 -5.19
C LEU A 362 14.47 13.55 -5.31
N TYR A 363 15.63 12.88 -5.40
CA TYR A 363 16.94 13.53 -5.23
C TYR A 363 17.85 13.38 -6.44
N GLY A 364 17.36 12.73 -7.51
CA GLY A 364 18.21 12.33 -8.65
C GLY A 364 18.99 11.04 -8.37
N LYS A 365 19.43 10.38 -9.44
CA LYS A 365 20.19 9.13 -9.30
C LYS A 365 21.52 9.36 -8.60
N ALA A 366 21.94 8.41 -7.77
CA ALA A 366 23.25 8.43 -7.15
C ALA A 366 24.35 8.54 -8.22
N ALA A 367 25.38 9.34 -7.97
CA ALA A 367 26.56 9.36 -8.84
C ALA A 367 27.22 7.98 -8.82
N ALA A 368 27.45 7.38 -9.98
CA ALA A 368 28.07 6.07 -10.14
C ALA A 368 29.54 6.06 -9.71
#